data_38e94b5019cc50364b327a3a2bc946ed
#
_entry.id   38e94b5019cc50364b327a3a2bc946ed
#
_cell.length_a   1.000
_cell.length_b   1.000
_cell.length_c   1.000
_cell.angle_alpha   90.00
_cell.angle_beta   90.00
_cell.angle_gamma   90.00
#
_symmetry.space_group_name_H-M   'P 1'
#
loop_
_entity.id
_entity.type
_entity.pdbx_description
1 polymer ?
#
loop_
_entity_poly.entity_id
_entity_poly.type
_entity_poly.pdbx_seq_one_letter_code
_entity_poly.pdbx_strand_id
1 'polypeptide(L)'
;QKILDSHKDVSTKLESIYKDIINELITHSDAFNEVIKFIAIIDSISTKAHIAIKYNLSKPVIDTQKEASFLNIKGLRHILIEAILENELYITNDINLDDDQLGILLYGTNAVGKSSFIKSIGIAIIMAQSGFFVPCSELIYQPYKTLFTRIIGNDDIFKSLSTYAVEMLELKTIIDKSNEYSLILGDELCHGTETTSAKSIVVESINTFYNRNSNFIFATHYHEITKWEEVTDKANFSLKHMSITHNKELDQIIYNRKIKDGPGEAVYGLEVLKGLHYPSWFIDNCYKLRTKYNEETKSILDFKSSHFNAKKIKGMCQLCNKTFSSEVHHLQHQEDADENGFIQGFHKNHIANLLCVCDSCHDKLHNSKKGHKWQLTSNGYQLQEIL
;
A
#
# COMPACT_ATOMS: atom_id res chain seq x y z
N GLN A 1 71.41 36.89 1.23
CA GLN A 1 71.19 36.94 -0.23
C GLN A 1 71.57 35.62 -0.89
N LYS A 2 72.79 35.05 -0.70
CA LYS A 2 73.21 33.76 -1.28
C LYS A 2 72.29 32.58 -0.97
N ILE A 3 71.69 32.47 0.21
CA ILE A 3 70.75 31.43 0.59
C ILE A 3 69.44 31.57 -0.16
N LEU A 4 68.92 32.80 -0.31
CA LEU A 4 67.72 33.08 -1.09
C LEU A 4 67.87 32.78 -2.59
N ASP A 5 69.05 33.13 -3.14
CA ASP A 5 69.36 32.85 -4.54
C ASP A 5 69.47 31.33 -4.78
N SER A 6 70.13 30.60 -3.84
CA SER A 6 70.22 29.12 -3.91
C SER A 6 68.85 28.44 -3.79
N HIS A 7 67.93 28.96 -2.92
CA HIS A 7 66.56 28.44 -2.86
C HIS A 7 65.78 28.67 -4.16
N LYS A 8 65.98 29.81 -4.81
CA LYS A 8 65.33 30.14 -6.07
C LYS A 8 65.79 29.24 -7.21
N ASP A 9 67.14 28.97 -7.27
CA ASP A 9 67.73 28.05 -8.25
C ASP A 9 67.23 26.61 -8.08
N VAL A 10 67.10 26.12 -6.84
CA VAL A 10 66.55 24.79 -6.53
C VAL A 10 65.08 24.72 -6.93
N SER A 11 64.26 25.74 -6.63
CA SER A 11 62.85 25.79 -7.00
C SER A 11 62.69 25.75 -8.51
N THR A 12 63.46 26.55 -9.26
CA THR A 12 63.41 26.57 -10.72
C THR A 12 63.82 25.24 -11.35
N LYS A 13 64.83 24.57 -10.81
CA LYS A 13 65.22 23.22 -11.26
C LYS A 13 64.15 22.17 -10.97
N LEU A 14 63.54 22.23 -9.77
CA LEU A 14 62.43 21.31 -9.44
C LEU A 14 61.27 21.50 -10.40
N GLU A 15 60.90 22.73 -10.71
CA GLU A 15 59.82 23.05 -11.64
C GLU A 15 60.11 22.52 -13.05
N SER A 16 61.40 22.65 -13.52
CA SER A 16 61.80 22.08 -14.82
C SER A 16 61.65 20.58 -14.84
N ILE A 17 62.22 19.90 -13.84
CA ILE A 17 62.18 18.42 -13.72
C ILE A 17 60.70 17.94 -13.65
N TYR A 18 59.87 18.64 -12.87
CA TYR A 18 58.46 18.32 -12.80
C TYR A 18 57.74 18.43 -14.15
N LYS A 19 57.99 19.53 -14.90
CA LYS A 19 57.46 19.69 -16.26
C LYS A 19 57.90 18.59 -17.21
N ASP A 20 59.18 18.21 -17.16
CA ASP A 20 59.73 17.13 -18.02
C ASP A 20 59.05 15.80 -17.71
N ILE A 21 58.87 15.45 -16.44
CA ILE A 21 58.16 14.23 -16.02
C ILE A 21 56.70 14.27 -16.47
N ILE A 22 55.98 15.41 -16.29
CA ILE A 22 54.61 15.51 -16.74
C ILE A 22 54.52 15.38 -18.25
N ASN A 23 55.42 15.99 -19.03
CA ASN A 23 55.43 15.86 -20.47
C ASN A 23 55.69 14.40 -20.92
N GLU A 24 56.52 13.68 -20.23
CA GLU A 24 56.74 12.24 -20.47
C GLU A 24 55.47 11.45 -20.16
N LEU A 25 54.84 11.68 -19.01
CA LEU A 25 53.59 11.01 -18.62
C LEU A 25 52.43 11.28 -19.60
N ILE A 26 52.33 12.49 -20.17
CA ILE A 26 51.34 12.83 -21.18
C ILE A 26 51.48 11.95 -22.42
N THR A 27 52.67 11.55 -22.80
CA THR A 27 52.88 10.66 -23.97
C THR A 27 52.27 9.27 -23.76
N HIS A 28 52.01 8.88 -22.48
CA HIS A 28 51.41 7.61 -22.10
C HIS A 28 49.91 7.76 -21.72
N SER A 29 49.29 8.93 -21.92
CA SER A 29 47.93 9.22 -21.49
C SER A 29 46.91 8.21 -22.02
N ASP A 30 47.02 7.75 -23.25
CA ASP A 30 46.12 6.75 -23.84
C ASP A 30 46.23 5.39 -23.13
N ALA A 31 47.47 4.95 -22.80
CA ALA A 31 47.67 3.73 -22.05
C ALA A 31 47.12 3.82 -20.62
N PHE A 32 47.28 4.99 -19.95
CA PHE A 32 46.68 5.22 -18.65
C PHE A 32 45.14 5.19 -18.73
N ASN A 33 44.56 5.81 -19.75
CA ASN A 33 43.09 5.80 -19.94
C ASN A 33 42.55 4.37 -20.12
N GLU A 34 43.25 3.51 -20.88
CA GLU A 34 42.83 2.10 -21.04
C GLU A 34 42.93 1.33 -19.72
N VAL A 35 44.00 1.53 -18.93
CA VAL A 35 44.15 0.91 -17.61
C VAL A 35 43.07 1.40 -16.64
N ILE A 36 42.78 2.70 -16.63
CA ILE A 36 41.73 3.28 -15.79
C ILE A 36 40.36 2.67 -16.14
N LYS A 37 40.02 2.58 -17.44
CA LYS A 37 38.77 1.93 -17.88
C LYS A 37 38.71 0.46 -17.41
N PHE A 38 39.81 -0.28 -17.57
CA PHE A 38 39.87 -1.68 -17.14
C PHE A 38 39.65 -1.82 -15.62
N ILE A 39 40.33 -1.00 -14.82
CA ILE A 39 40.17 -1.01 -13.36
C ILE A 39 38.75 -0.64 -12.98
N ALA A 40 38.15 0.39 -13.60
CA ALA A 40 36.77 0.82 -13.33
C ALA A 40 35.75 -0.28 -13.64
N ILE A 41 35.97 -1.05 -14.71
CA ILE A 41 35.12 -2.20 -15.04
C ILE A 41 35.23 -3.28 -13.96
N ILE A 42 36.45 -3.67 -13.56
CA ILE A 42 36.68 -4.69 -12.52
C ILE A 42 36.07 -4.25 -11.19
N ASP A 43 36.31 -3.00 -10.77
CA ASP A 43 35.78 -2.44 -9.54
C ASP A 43 34.24 -2.46 -9.54
N SER A 44 33.62 -2.02 -10.65
CA SER A 44 32.14 -2.07 -10.83
C SER A 44 31.61 -3.50 -10.74
N ILE A 45 32.22 -4.47 -11.41
CA ILE A 45 31.77 -5.87 -11.38
C ILE A 45 31.96 -6.47 -9.98
N SER A 46 33.10 -6.23 -9.34
CA SER A 46 33.39 -6.69 -7.98
C SER A 46 32.41 -6.13 -6.98
N THR A 47 32.12 -4.84 -7.06
CA THR A 47 31.12 -4.17 -6.21
C THR A 47 29.72 -4.75 -6.40
N LYS A 48 29.28 -4.95 -7.66
CA LYS A 48 27.99 -5.58 -7.97
C LYS A 48 27.90 -6.99 -7.40
N ALA A 49 28.94 -7.79 -7.54
CA ALA A 49 28.99 -9.14 -6.99
C ALA A 49 28.95 -9.15 -5.45
N HIS A 50 29.71 -8.25 -4.81
CA HIS A 50 29.71 -8.11 -3.36
C HIS A 50 28.33 -7.73 -2.82
N ILE A 51 27.66 -6.75 -3.43
CA ILE A 51 26.30 -6.31 -3.06
C ILE A 51 25.32 -7.45 -3.27
N ALA A 52 25.41 -8.18 -4.38
CA ALA A 52 24.53 -9.31 -4.67
C ALA A 52 24.59 -10.39 -3.59
N ILE A 53 25.80 -10.74 -3.14
CA ILE A 53 26.02 -11.72 -2.07
C ILE A 53 25.52 -11.16 -0.72
N LYS A 54 25.94 -9.93 -0.39
CA LYS A 54 25.64 -9.30 0.91
C LYS A 54 24.14 -9.17 1.17
N TYR A 55 23.35 -8.82 0.15
CA TYR A 55 21.92 -8.57 0.25
C TYR A 55 21.05 -9.68 -0.35
N ASN A 56 21.65 -10.84 -0.66
CA ASN A 56 20.96 -11.99 -1.25
C ASN A 56 20.08 -11.59 -2.43
N LEU A 57 20.69 -10.96 -3.45
CA LEU A 57 20.00 -10.49 -4.64
C LEU A 57 19.97 -11.58 -5.72
N SER A 58 18.94 -11.61 -6.54
CA SER A 58 18.79 -12.54 -7.66
C SER A 58 19.15 -11.90 -9.00
N LYS A 59 19.55 -12.72 -9.97
CA LYS A 59 19.84 -12.26 -11.34
C LYS A 59 18.54 -12.02 -12.08
N PRO A 60 18.28 -10.80 -12.61
CA PRO A 60 17.11 -10.56 -13.44
C PRO A 60 17.23 -11.25 -14.80
N VAL A 61 16.11 -11.66 -15.36
CA VAL A 61 16.01 -12.27 -16.69
C VAL A 61 15.34 -11.26 -17.63
N ILE A 62 16.02 -10.94 -18.72
CA ILE A 62 15.46 -10.10 -19.78
C ILE A 62 14.79 -11.02 -20.80
N ASP A 63 13.52 -10.78 -21.05
CA ASP A 63 12.74 -11.46 -22.09
C ASP A 63 12.35 -10.43 -23.16
N THR A 64 12.90 -10.57 -24.35
CA THR A 64 12.68 -9.67 -25.48
C THR A 64 11.69 -10.22 -26.51
N GLN A 65 10.97 -11.28 -26.20
CA GLN A 65 10.02 -11.90 -27.14
C GLN A 65 8.72 -11.14 -27.26
N LYS A 66 8.36 -10.32 -26.25
CA LYS A 66 7.16 -9.49 -26.26
C LYS A 66 7.42 -8.16 -26.96
N GLU A 67 6.38 -7.58 -27.58
CA GLU A 67 6.46 -6.29 -28.26
C GLU A 67 6.49 -5.11 -27.27
N ALA A 68 5.67 -5.18 -26.20
CA ALA A 68 5.59 -4.15 -25.16
C ALA A 68 6.45 -4.50 -23.93
N SER A 69 6.79 -3.49 -23.15
CA SER A 69 7.49 -3.70 -21.87
C SER A 69 6.54 -4.34 -20.85
N PHE A 70 7.10 -5.22 -20.03
CA PHE A 70 6.39 -5.91 -18.95
C PHE A 70 7.33 -6.20 -17.78
N LEU A 71 6.78 -6.52 -16.61
CA LEU A 71 7.51 -7.05 -15.47
C LEU A 71 6.71 -8.16 -14.76
N ASN A 72 7.45 -9.16 -14.30
CA ASN A 72 6.94 -10.19 -13.39
C ASN A 72 7.97 -10.37 -12.28
N ILE A 73 7.58 -10.04 -11.05
CA ILE A 73 8.45 -10.06 -9.87
C ILE A 73 7.84 -10.97 -8.81
N LYS A 74 8.63 -11.90 -8.29
CA LYS A 74 8.29 -12.72 -7.13
C LYS A 74 9.17 -12.38 -5.95
N GLY A 75 8.59 -12.32 -4.76
CA GLY A 75 9.32 -12.09 -3.52
C GLY A 75 10.04 -10.75 -3.47
N LEU A 76 9.43 -9.68 -4.00
CA LEU A 76 9.99 -8.32 -4.01
C LEU A 76 10.24 -7.80 -2.60
N ARG A 77 11.42 -7.22 -2.38
CA ARG A 77 11.86 -6.58 -1.14
C ARG A 77 12.30 -5.14 -1.39
N HIS A 78 12.24 -4.31 -0.38
CA HIS A 78 12.82 -2.96 -0.45
C HIS A 78 14.20 -2.99 0.18
N ILE A 79 15.25 -3.06 -0.63
CA ILE A 79 16.64 -3.27 -0.19
C ILE A 79 17.09 -2.31 0.92
N LEU A 80 16.72 -1.02 0.83
CA LEU A 80 17.13 -0.02 1.82
C LEU A 80 16.36 -0.19 3.14
N ILE A 81 15.06 -0.49 3.10
CA ILE A 81 14.29 -0.72 4.31
C ILE A 81 14.76 -2.01 4.99
N GLU A 82 14.94 -3.08 4.23
CA GLU A 82 15.45 -4.35 4.75
C GLU A 82 16.82 -4.18 5.44
N ALA A 83 17.69 -3.34 4.88
CA ALA A 83 19.03 -3.09 5.44
C ALA A 83 19.02 -2.34 6.79
N ILE A 84 17.95 -1.62 7.13
CA ILE A 84 17.80 -0.88 8.39
C ILE A 84 16.86 -1.57 9.40
N LEU A 85 16.13 -2.62 8.98
CA LEU A 85 15.28 -3.41 9.88
C LEU A 85 16.17 -4.33 10.74
N GLU A 86 16.15 -4.10 12.06
CA GLU A 86 16.94 -4.91 13.00
C GLU A 86 16.12 -6.02 13.66
N ASN A 87 14.82 -5.81 13.85
CA ASN A 87 13.97 -6.68 14.70
C ASN A 87 12.84 -7.36 13.93
N GLU A 88 12.63 -7.04 12.65
CA GLU A 88 11.54 -7.57 11.84
C GLU A 88 12.05 -8.08 10.50
N LEU A 89 11.46 -9.18 10.02
CA LEU A 89 11.70 -9.65 8.65
C LEU A 89 10.88 -8.80 7.67
N TYR A 90 11.49 -8.43 6.55
CA TYR A 90 10.78 -7.73 5.50
C TYR A 90 9.71 -8.62 4.87
N ILE A 91 8.49 -8.12 4.76
CA ILE A 91 7.37 -8.85 4.14
C ILE A 91 7.44 -8.69 2.62
N THR A 92 7.75 -9.78 1.95
CA THR A 92 7.86 -9.82 0.49
C THR A 92 6.51 -9.81 -0.19
N ASN A 93 6.42 -9.24 -1.40
CA ASN A 93 5.23 -9.24 -2.23
C ASN A 93 5.57 -9.63 -3.67
N ASP A 94 4.58 -10.19 -4.36
CA ASP A 94 4.66 -10.52 -5.78
C ASP A 94 3.91 -9.45 -6.58
N ILE A 95 4.37 -9.18 -7.79
CA ILE A 95 3.74 -8.20 -8.69
C ILE A 95 3.92 -8.62 -10.14
N ASN A 96 2.86 -8.52 -10.90
CA ASN A 96 2.84 -8.75 -12.33
C ASN A 96 2.21 -7.55 -13.05
N LEU A 97 2.87 -7.07 -14.08
CA LEU A 97 2.34 -6.08 -15.03
C LEU A 97 2.71 -6.56 -16.43
N ASP A 98 1.71 -7.01 -17.18
CA ASP A 98 1.85 -7.53 -18.53
C ASP A 98 0.55 -7.32 -19.34
N ASP A 99 0.40 -8.06 -20.43
CA ASP A 99 -0.77 -7.96 -21.32
C ASP A 99 -2.08 -8.32 -20.61
N ASP A 100 -2.04 -9.20 -19.60
CA ASP A 100 -3.21 -9.59 -18.80
C ASP A 100 -3.48 -8.63 -17.63
N GLN A 101 -2.48 -7.84 -17.24
CA GLN A 101 -2.57 -6.88 -16.15
C GLN A 101 -1.72 -5.62 -16.43
N LEU A 102 -2.26 -4.69 -17.21
CA LEU A 102 -1.56 -3.43 -17.57
C LEU A 102 -1.37 -2.52 -16.36
N GLY A 103 -2.37 -2.45 -15.49
CA GLY A 103 -2.38 -1.50 -14.39
C GLY A 103 -2.93 -2.04 -13.08
N ILE A 104 -2.51 -1.41 -11.98
CA ILE A 104 -2.97 -1.72 -10.63
C ILE A 104 -3.36 -0.44 -9.91
N LEU A 105 -4.54 -0.43 -9.31
CA LEU A 105 -4.91 0.53 -8.28
C LEU A 105 -4.71 -0.11 -6.90
N LEU A 106 -3.70 0.38 -6.18
CA LEU A 106 -3.34 -0.12 -4.86
C LEU A 106 -4.00 0.74 -3.77
N TYR A 107 -5.01 0.19 -3.13
CA TYR A 107 -5.67 0.84 -2.01
C TYR A 107 -5.01 0.48 -0.67
N GLY A 108 -5.11 1.39 0.27
CA GLY A 108 -4.72 1.16 1.66
C GLY A 108 -4.60 2.47 2.43
N THR A 109 -4.79 2.41 3.74
CA THR A 109 -4.62 3.55 4.64
C THR A 109 -3.16 4.00 4.72
N ASN A 110 -2.92 5.15 5.33
CA ASN A 110 -1.55 5.63 5.54
C ASN A 110 -0.77 4.68 6.45
N ALA A 111 0.55 4.65 6.32
CA ALA A 111 1.49 3.81 7.05
C ALA A 111 1.41 2.29 6.80
N VAL A 112 0.52 1.79 5.92
CA VAL A 112 0.42 0.35 5.60
C VAL A 112 1.56 -0.17 4.71
N GLY A 113 2.31 0.73 4.04
CA GLY A 113 3.46 0.38 3.21
C GLY A 113 3.27 0.54 1.69
N LYS A 114 2.21 1.21 1.20
CA LYS A 114 1.96 1.47 -0.23
C LYS A 114 3.16 2.11 -0.92
N SER A 115 3.61 3.25 -0.39
CA SER A 115 4.74 4.02 -0.94
C SER A 115 6.03 3.23 -0.97
N SER A 116 6.32 2.47 0.09
CA SER A 116 7.50 1.60 0.18
C SER A 116 7.46 0.50 -0.88
N PHE A 117 6.29 -0.10 -1.10
CA PHE A 117 6.11 -1.12 -2.13
C PHE A 117 6.31 -0.55 -3.55
N ILE A 118 5.69 0.59 -3.87
CA ILE A 118 5.85 1.23 -5.18
C ILE A 118 7.31 1.62 -5.42
N LYS A 119 7.99 2.18 -4.41
CA LYS A 119 9.41 2.51 -4.49
C LYS A 119 10.28 1.26 -4.72
N SER A 120 9.94 0.13 -4.09
CA SER A 120 10.72 -1.11 -4.29
C SER A 120 10.66 -1.62 -5.72
N ILE A 121 9.54 -1.47 -6.42
CA ILE A 121 9.40 -1.81 -7.85
C ILE A 121 10.32 -0.92 -8.69
N GLY A 122 10.24 0.39 -8.49
CA GLY A 122 11.10 1.34 -9.23
C GLY A 122 12.58 1.07 -9.01
N ILE A 123 13.00 0.83 -7.77
CA ILE A 123 14.39 0.49 -7.42
C ILE A 123 14.81 -0.82 -8.10
N ALA A 124 13.98 -1.87 -8.08
CA ALA A 124 14.28 -3.15 -8.70
C ALA A 124 14.50 -3.01 -10.22
N ILE A 125 13.65 -2.25 -10.92
CA ILE A 125 13.78 -2.00 -12.36
C ILE A 125 15.02 -1.16 -12.67
N ILE A 126 15.32 -0.10 -11.89
CA ILE A 126 16.55 0.70 -12.06
C ILE A 126 17.79 -0.18 -11.86
N MET A 127 17.81 -1.02 -10.83
CA MET A 127 18.91 -1.95 -10.58
C MET A 127 19.09 -2.93 -11.75
N ALA A 128 17.98 -3.56 -12.19
CA ALA A 128 18.00 -4.52 -13.30
C ALA A 128 18.53 -3.89 -14.59
N GLN A 129 18.03 -2.72 -14.99
CA GLN A 129 18.44 -2.02 -16.22
C GLN A 129 19.85 -1.41 -16.13
N SER A 130 20.37 -1.22 -14.90
CA SER A 130 21.77 -0.83 -14.67
C SER A 130 22.72 -2.02 -14.56
N GLY A 131 22.25 -3.25 -14.80
CA GLY A 131 23.04 -4.46 -14.77
C GLY A 131 23.43 -4.91 -13.36
N PHE A 132 22.63 -4.57 -12.34
CA PHE A 132 22.72 -5.13 -10.99
C PHE A 132 21.81 -6.35 -10.85
N PHE A 133 22.10 -7.18 -9.85
CA PHE A 133 21.15 -8.13 -9.31
C PHE A 133 20.07 -7.38 -8.51
N VAL A 134 18.92 -8.00 -8.29
CA VAL A 134 17.71 -7.34 -7.80
C VAL A 134 17.20 -7.93 -6.48
N PRO A 135 16.56 -7.14 -5.62
CA PRO A 135 16.08 -7.57 -4.31
C PRO A 135 14.73 -8.31 -4.42
N CYS A 136 14.72 -9.43 -5.10
CA CYS A 136 13.57 -10.31 -5.23
C CYS A 136 14.03 -11.75 -5.41
N SER A 137 13.14 -12.73 -5.40
CA SER A 137 13.47 -14.12 -5.70
C SER A 137 13.56 -14.38 -7.21
N GLU A 138 12.70 -13.69 -7.99
CA GLU A 138 12.66 -13.80 -9.45
C GLU A 138 12.21 -12.46 -10.05
N LEU A 139 12.88 -12.01 -11.10
CA LEU A 139 12.43 -10.91 -11.96
C LEU A 139 12.61 -11.33 -13.42
N ILE A 140 11.49 -11.39 -14.16
CA ILE A 140 11.46 -11.54 -15.62
C ILE A 140 10.83 -10.27 -16.17
N TYR A 141 11.49 -9.60 -17.11
CA TYR A 141 10.99 -8.34 -17.62
C TYR A 141 11.48 -8.04 -19.02
N GLN A 142 10.73 -7.23 -19.76
CA GLN A 142 11.20 -6.52 -20.95
C GLN A 142 11.58 -5.09 -20.54
N PRO A 143 12.77 -4.57 -20.92
CA PRO A 143 13.24 -3.26 -20.50
C PRO A 143 12.25 -2.13 -20.82
N TYR A 144 12.05 -1.24 -19.84
CA TYR A 144 11.29 -0.01 -20.02
C TYR A 144 12.17 1.08 -20.62
N LYS A 145 11.63 1.83 -21.58
CA LYS A 145 12.31 3.01 -22.15
C LYS A 145 12.17 4.23 -21.24
N THR A 146 11.05 4.30 -20.49
CA THR A 146 10.80 5.39 -19.55
C THR A 146 10.25 4.85 -18.23
N LEU A 147 10.74 5.42 -17.12
CA LEU A 147 10.22 5.22 -15.78
C LEU A 147 9.76 6.58 -15.27
N PHE A 148 8.46 6.73 -15.09
CA PHE A 148 7.86 7.92 -14.50
C PHE A 148 7.47 7.65 -13.05
N THR A 149 7.84 8.56 -12.17
CA THR A 149 7.46 8.48 -10.76
C THR A 149 6.76 9.75 -10.34
N ARG A 150 5.61 9.62 -9.70
CA ARG A 150 4.98 10.68 -8.94
C ARG A 150 4.75 10.16 -7.53
N ILE A 151 5.78 10.26 -6.73
CA ILE A 151 5.79 9.84 -5.33
C ILE A 151 5.97 11.12 -4.52
N ILE A 152 5.13 11.32 -3.50
CA ILE A 152 5.14 12.53 -2.68
C ILE A 152 6.58 12.80 -2.21
N GLY A 153 7.12 13.93 -2.65
CA GLY A 153 8.43 14.45 -2.26
C GLY A 153 8.27 15.71 -1.42
N ASN A 154 9.36 16.19 -0.86
CA ASN A 154 9.38 17.46 -0.14
C ASN A 154 8.97 18.62 -1.07
N ASP A 155 8.20 19.56 -0.55
CA ASP A 155 7.82 20.78 -1.23
C ASP A 155 9.07 21.55 -1.69
N ASP A 156 9.13 21.86 -2.98
CA ASP A 156 10.19 22.72 -3.50
C ASP A 156 9.86 24.18 -3.19
N ILE A 157 10.33 24.63 -2.02
CA ILE A 157 10.09 25.99 -1.49
C ILE A 157 10.61 27.08 -2.46
N PHE A 158 11.49 26.72 -3.39
CA PHE A 158 12.12 27.66 -4.33
C PHE A 158 11.31 27.90 -5.60
N LYS A 159 10.28 27.12 -5.87
CA LYS A 159 9.37 27.37 -6.99
C LYS A 159 8.15 28.13 -6.49
N SER A 160 7.90 29.31 -7.05
CA SER A 160 6.74 30.16 -6.74
C SER A 160 5.38 29.57 -7.16
N LEU A 161 5.34 28.30 -7.56
CA LEU A 161 4.14 27.54 -7.89
C LEU A 161 3.66 26.77 -6.67
N SER A 162 2.33 26.66 -6.51
CA SER A 162 1.78 25.77 -5.48
C SER A 162 2.18 24.32 -5.77
N THR A 163 2.35 23.53 -4.72
CA THR A 163 2.66 22.08 -4.81
C THR A 163 1.75 21.35 -5.79
N TYR A 164 0.46 21.72 -5.81
CA TYR A 164 -0.51 21.18 -6.74
C TYR A 164 -0.22 21.54 -8.21
N ALA A 165 0.18 22.77 -8.49
CA ALA A 165 0.50 23.19 -9.87
C ALA A 165 1.75 22.44 -10.40
N VAL A 166 2.75 22.22 -9.55
CA VAL A 166 3.93 21.40 -9.91
C VAL A 166 3.50 19.97 -10.22
N GLU A 167 2.66 19.39 -9.36
CA GLU A 167 2.11 18.05 -9.56
C GLU A 167 1.38 17.92 -10.90
N MET A 168 0.55 18.88 -11.25
CA MET A 168 -0.19 18.86 -12.52
C MET A 168 0.72 19.01 -13.75
N LEU A 169 1.81 19.77 -13.66
CA LEU A 169 2.81 19.87 -14.72
C LEU A 169 3.58 18.56 -14.91
N GLU A 170 3.91 17.88 -13.82
CA GLU A 170 4.54 16.56 -13.86
C GLU A 170 3.58 15.52 -14.46
N LEU A 171 2.33 15.46 -14.00
CA LEU A 171 1.30 14.59 -14.56
C LEU A 171 1.09 14.84 -16.05
N LYS A 172 1.02 16.11 -16.49
CA LYS A 172 0.96 16.47 -17.90
C LYS A 172 2.14 15.88 -18.68
N THR A 173 3.35 16.01 -18.14
CA THR A 173 4.56 15.46 -18.79
C THR A 173 4.49 13.93 -18.93
N ILE A 174 3.98 13.25 -17.90
CA ILE A 174 3.78 11.79 -17.92
C ILE A 174 2.73 11.44 -18.99
N ILE A 175 1.59 12.15 -19.00
CA ILE A 175 0.54 11.97 -20.01
C ILE A 175 1.10 12.17 -21.43
N ASP A 176 1.87 13.22 -21.67
CA ASP A 176 2.38 13.53 -23.02
C ASP A 176 3.39 12.50 -23.54
N LYS A 177 4.17 11.87 -22.66
CA LYS A 177 5.32 11.01 -23.03
C LYS A 177 5.13 9.51 -22.81
N SER A 178 4.08 9.08 -22.10
CA SER A 178 3.83 7.67 -21.81
C SER A 178 3.40 6.87 -23.04
N ASN A 179 3.82 5.62 -23.12
CA ASN A 179 3.49 4.67 -24.17
C ASN A 179 3.64 3.22 -23.62
N GLU A 180 3.55 2.22 -24.49
CA GLU A 180 3.66 0.79 -24.16
C GLU A 180 5.03 0.36 -23.61
N TYR A 181 6.04 1.24 -23.65
CA TYR A 181 7.38 1.01 -23.06
C TYR A 181 7.58 1.80 -21.77
N SER A 182 6.51 2.29 -21.16
CA SER A 182 6.56 3.13 -19.97
C SER A 182 6.12 2.35 -18.73
N LEU A 183 6.85 2.55 -17.62
CA LEU A 183 6.41 2.18 -16.28
C LEU A 183 6.08 3.45 -15.49
N ILE A 184 4.86 3.56 -14.98
CA ILE A 184 4.35 4.72 -14.26
C ILE A 184 4.04 4.33 -12.82
N LEU A 185 4.68 4.98 -11.87
CA LEU A 185 4.55 4.73 -10.44
C LEU A 185 4.02 5.98 -9.74
N GLY A 186 2.74 5.97 -9.38
CA GLY A 186 2.06 7.08 -8.71
C GLY A 186 1.67 6.75 -7.27
N ASP A 187 1.96 7.68 -6.35
CA ASP A 187 1.61 7.56 -4.94
C ASP A 187 0.80 8.79 -4.52
N GLU A 188 -0.45 8.56 -4.15
CA GLU A 188 -1.40 9.58 -3.68
C GLU A 188 -1.50 10.82 -4.60
N LEU A 189 -1.79 10.57 -5.90
CA LEU A 189 -1.99 11.65 -6.88
C LEU A 189 -3.09 12.63 -6.44
N CYS A 190 -2.85 13.91 -6.73
CA CYS A 190 -3.79 15.01 -6.50
C CYS A 190 -4.10 15.28 -5.02
N HIS A 191 -3.14 15.05 -4.11
CA HIS A 191 -3.33 15.30 -2.68
C HIS A 191 -3.57 16.78 -2.34
N GLY A 192 -3.13 17.71 -3.19
CA GLY A 192 -3.19 19.16 -2.96
C GLY A 192 -4.45 19.88 -3.45
N THR A 193 -5.50 19.17 -3.89
CA THR A 193 -6.75 19.78 -4.39
C THR A 193 -7.99 19.21 -3.68
N GLU A 194 -9.17 19.76 -4.03
CA GLU A 194 -10.43 19.28 -3.47
C GLU A 194 -10.74 17.84 -3.92
N THR A 195 -11.38 17.07 -3.07
CA THR A 195 -11.50 15.61 -3.19
C THR A 195 -12.21 15.16 -4.47
N THR A 196 -13.20 15.88 -4.96
CA THR A 196 -13.99 15.49 -6.14
C THR A 196 -13.16 15.62 -7.42
N SER A 197 -12.47 16.75 -7.61
CA SER A 197 -11.55 16.93 -8.73
C SER A 197 -10.38 15.96 -8.66
N ALA A 198 -9.81 15.72 -7.48
CA ALA A 198 -8.75 14.77 -7.28
C ALA A 198 -9.13 13.37 -7.78
N LYS A 199 -10.30 12.85 -7.35
CA LYS A 199 -10.81 11.54 -7.79
C LYS A 199 -10.98 11.49 -9.32
N SER A 200 -11.55 12.53 -9.93
CA SER A 200 -11.78 12.60 -11.38
C SER A 200 -10.46 12.58 -12.15
N ILE A 201 -9.45 13.35 -11.69
CA ILE A 201 -8.12 13.39 -12.32
C ILE A 201 -7.42 12.02 -12.19
N VAL A 202 -7.50 11.37 -11.03
CA VAL A 202 -6.90 10.04 -10.83
C VAL A 202 -7.54 9.02 -11.78
N VAL A 203 -8.87 8.98 -11.88
CA VAL A 203 -9.58 8.03 -12.74
C VAL A 203 -9.29 8.29 -14.21
N GLU A 204 -9.26 9.55 -14.65
CA GLU A 204 -8.93 9.87 -16.04
C GLU A 204 -7.45 9.59 -16.37
N SER A 205 -6.55 9.73 -15.40
CA SER A 205 -5.16 9.29 -15.55
C SER A 205 -5.07 7.76 -15.76
N ILE A 206 -5.83 6.98 -14.98
CA ILE A 206 -5.94 5.53 -15.15
C ILE A 206 -6.44 5.20 -16.57
N ASN A 207 -7.51 5.85 -17.04
CA ASN A 207 -8.05 5.68 -18.38
C ASN A 207 -7.00 5.97 -19.46
N THR A 208 -6.30 7.07 -19.33
CA THR A 208 -5.28 7.51 -20.28
C THR A 208 -4.15 6.48 -20.40
N PHE A 209 -3.59 6.02 -19.29
CA PHE A 209 -2.47 5.07 -19.30
C PHE A 209 -2.90 3.66 -19.71
N TYR A 210 -4.10 3.26 -19.34
CA TYR A 210 -4.70 2.01 -19.81
C TYR A 210 -4.85 2.00 -21.34
N ASN A 211 -5.41 3.07 -21.92
CA ASN A 211 -5.61 3.19 -23.37
C ASN A 211 -4.28 3.28 -24.17
N ARG A 212 -3.18 3.64 -23.50
CA ARG A 212 -1.83 3.67 -24.09
C ARG A 212 -1.05 2.39 -23.91
N ASN A 213 -1.67 1.35 -23.36
CA ASN A 213 -1.02 0.08 -23.01
C ASN A 213 0.24 0.27 -22.13
N SER A 214 0.28 1.34 -21.32
CA SER A 214 1.39 1.58 -20.40
C SER A 214 1.24 0.71 -19.16
N ASN A 215 2.36 0.26 -18.59
CA ASN A 215 2.31 -0.36 -17.27
C ASN A 215 2.27 0.71 -16.18
N PHE A 216 1.33 0.59 -15.25
CA PHE A 216 1.21 1.58 -14.17
C PHE A 216 0.71 0.99 -12.86
N ILE A 217 1.12 1.63 -11.76
CA ILE A 217 0.63 1.35 -10.41
C ILE A 217 0.31 2.66 -9.74
N PHE A 218 -0.93 2.85 -9.32
CA PHE A 218 -1.35 3.99 -8.53
C PHE A 218 -1.76 3.58 -7.13
N ALA A 219 -1.11 4.15 -6.12
CA ALA A 219 -1.60 4.06 -4.75
C ALA A 219 -2.57 5.20 -4.47
N THR A 220 -3.64 4.89 -3.75
CA THR A 220 -4.65 5.86 -3.36
C THR A 220 -5.26 5.52 -2.00
N HIS A 221 -5.78 6.53 -1.33
CA HIS A 221 -6.65 6.39 -0.17
C HIS A 221 -8.13 6.66 -0.50
N TYR A 222 -8.46 7.02 -1.75
CA TYR A 222 -9.83 7.27 -2.20
C TYR A 222 -10.57 5.96 -2.47
N HIS A 223 -11.20 5.38 -1.44
CA HIS A 223 -11.90 4.11 -1.59
C HIS A 223 -13.08 4.18 -2.56
N GLU A 224 -13.74 5.33 -2.69
CA GLU A 224 -14.93 5.47 -3.53
C GLU A 224 -14.66 5.22 -5.01
N ILE A 225 -13.47 5.59 -5.52
CA ILE A 225 -13.14 5.36 -6.93
C ILE A 225 -13.03 3.87 -7.29
N THR A 226 -12.85 2.99 -6.31
CA THR A 226 -12.80 1.54 -6.54
C THR A 226 -14.14 0.95 -6.98
N LYS A 227 -15.22 1.73 -6.88
CA LYS A 227 -16.59 1.36 -7.27
C LYS A 227 -17.03 2.02 -8.58
N TRP A 228 -16.20 2.89 -9.17
CA TRP A 228 -16.57 3.59 -10.40
C TRP A 228 -16.43 2.66 -11.60
N GLU A 229 -17.39 2.71 -12.53
CA GLU A 229 -17.43 1.87 -13.74
C GLU A 229 -16.15 2.02 -14.55
N GLU A 230 -15.61 3.24 -14.66
CA GLU A 230 -14.37 3.54 -15.36
C GLU A 230 -13.14 2.81 -14.78
N VAL A 231 -13.25 2.31 -13.56
CA VAL A 231 -12.20 1.56 -12.86
C VAL A 231 -12.49 0.07 -12.88
N THR A 232 -13.78 -0.33 -12.68
CA THR A 232 -14.18 -1.75 -12.54
C THR A 232 -14.31 -2.48 -13.85
N ASP A 233 -14.63 -1.78 -14.95
CA ASP A 233 -14.96 -2.41 -16.24
C ASP A 233 -13.74 -2.67 -17.15
N LYS A 234 -12.51 -2.50 -16.61
CA LYS A 234 -11.28 -2.75 -17.36
C LYS A 234 -10.83 -4.20 -17.19
N ALA A 235 -10.71 -4.94 -18.31
CA ALA A 235 -10.34 -6.35 -18.28
C ALA A 235 -8.94 -6.61 -17.73
N ASN A 236 -7.95 -5.76 -18.12
CA ASN A 236 -6.53 -5.95 -17.77
C ASN A 236 -6.08 -4.95 -16.71
N PHE A 237 -6.93 -4.73 -15.71
CA PHE A 237 -6.70 -3.82 -14.61
C PHE A 237 -7.13 -4.45 -13.29
N SER A 238 -6.31 -4.33 -12.26
CA SER A 238 -6.59 -4.96 -10.97
C SER A 238 -6.72 -3.94 -9.85
N LEU A 239 -7.74 -4.15 -9.03
CA LEU A 239 -7.84 -3.54 -7.71
C LEU A 239 -7.12 -4.41 -6.70
N LYS A 240 -6.17 -3.85 -5.99
CA LYS A 240 -5.44 -4.54 -4.92
C LYS A 240 -5.37 -3.68 -3.67
N HIS A 241 -5.18 -4.30 -2.52
CA HIS A 241 -5.02 -3.59 -1.26
C HIS A 241 -3.89 -4.17 -0.42
N MET A 242 -3.29 -3.31 0.42
CA MET A 242 -2.39 -3.75 1.49
C MET A 242 -3.20 -4.29 2.65
N SER A 243 -2.99 -5.56 3.00
CA SER A 243 -3.77 -6.23 4.03
C SER A 243 -3.38 -5.79 5.43
N ILE A 244 -4.40 -5.63 6.25
CA ILE A 244 -4.31 -5.37 7.68
C ILE A 244 -5.22 -6.35 8.41
N THR A 245 -4.94 -6.62 9.66
CA THR A 245 -5.76 -7.46 10.52
C THR A 245 -6.02 -6.72 11.83
N HIS A 246 -7.26 -6.70 12.28
CA HIS A 246 -7.60 -6.17 13.59
C HIS A 246 -7.56 -7.29 14.63
N ASN A 247 -6.63 -7.20 15.58
CA ASN A 247 -6.61 -8.05 16.75
C ASN A 247 -7.65 -7.57 17.75
N LYS A 248 -8.77 -8.27 17.84
CA LYS A 248 -9.91 -7.89 18.69
C LYS A 248 -9.63 -8.04 20.19
N GLU A 249 -8.68 -8.89 20.59
CA GLU A 249 -8.33 -9.10 21.99
C GLU A 249 -7.50 -7.95 22.55
N LEU A 250 -6.58 -7.43 21.74
CA LEU A 250 -5.71 -6.31 22.10
C LEU A 250 -6.22 -4.96 21.57
N ASP A 251 -7.33 -4.94 20.83
CA ASP A 251 -7.87 -3.77 20.07
C ASP A 251 -6.78 -3.04 19.27
N GLN A 252 -5.93 -3.82 18.59
CA GLN A 252 -4.77 -3.31 17.83
C GLN A 252 -4.87 -3.69 16.35
N ILE A 253 -4.41 -2.77 15.49
CA ILE A 253 -4.25 -3.03 14.07
C ILE A 253 -2.88 -3.64 13.81
N ILE A 254 -2.87 -4.79 13.15
CA ILE A 254 -1.65 -5.45 12.68
C ILE A 254 -1.51 -5.16 11.20
N TYR A 255 -0.44 -4.50 10.81
CA TYR A 255 -0.08 -4.22 9.41
C TYR A 255 0.62 -5.45 8.82
N ASN A 256 -0.13 -6.30 8.13
CA ASN A 256 0.43 -7.52 7.50
C ASN A 256 1.34 -7.19 6.32
N ARG A 257 1.21 -5.98 5.74
CA ARG A 257 2.02 -5.49 4.60
C ARG A 257 2.02 -6.43 3.40
N LYS A 258 1.02 -7.32 3.29
CA LYS A 258 0.84 -8.26 2.18
C LYS A 258 -0.23 -7.73 1.24
N ILE A 259 0.07 -7.74 -0.06
CA ILE A 259 -0.89 -7.36 -1.10
C ILE A 259 -1.92 -8.47 -1.27
N LYS A 260 -3.18 -8.08 -1.39
CA LYS A 260 -4.31 -8.96 -1.71
C LYS A 260 -5.17 -8.35 -2.79
N ASP A 261 -5.89 -9.19 -3.51
CA ASP A 261 -6.84 -8.76 -4.54
C ASP A 261 -8.08 -8.09 -3.93
N GLY A 262 -8.66 -7.19 -4.71
CA GLY A 262 -9.86 -6.44 -4.34
C GLY A 262 -9.58 -5.11 -3.63
N PRO A 263 -10.64 -4.31 -3.40
CA PRO A 263 -10.53 -2.94 -2.90
C PRO A 263 -10.17 -2.84 -1.41
N GLY A 264 -10.19 -3.94 -0.65
CA GLY A 264 -9.98 -3.91 0.80
C GLY A 264 -11.12 -3.22 1.56
N GLU A 265 -10.93 -3.04 2.87
CA GLU A 265 -11.91 -2.34 3.71
C GLU A 265 -11.69 -0.82 3.70
N ALA A 266 -12.81 -0.07 3.75
CA ALA A 266 -12.80 1.37 3.49
C ALA A 266 -12.28 2.25 4.64
N VAL A 267 -12.24 1.77 5.88
CA VAL A 267 -12.15 2.67 7.06
C VAL A 267 -11.28 2.13 8.18
N TYR A 268 -10.11 2.74 8.35
CA TYR A 268 -9.21 2.44 9.48
C TYR A 268 -8.58 3.69 10.12
N GLY A 269 -8.98 4.90 9.70
CA GLY A 269 -8.37 6.14 10.20
C GLY A 269 -8.53 6.35 11.71
N LEU A 270 -9.71 6.04 12.26
CA LEU A 270 -9.98 6.19 13.69
C LEU A 270 -9.39 5.04 14.52
N GLU A 271 -9.26 3.85 13.92
CA GLU A 271 -8.68 2.68 14.56
C GLU A 271 -7.16 2.86 14.80
N VAL A 272 -6.48 3.62 13.94
CA VAL A 272 -5.07 4.01 14.16
C VAL A 272 -4.92 4.85 15.44
N LEU A 273 -5.89 5.73 15.75
CA LEU A 273 -5.86 6.55 16.98
C LEU A 273 -5.90 5.69 18.25
N LYS A 274 -6.59 4.54 18.21
CA LYS A 274 -6.59 3.58 19.32
C LYS A 274 -5.20 3.00 19.54
N GLY A 275 -4.53 2.58 18.48
CA GLY A 275 -3.17 2.06 18.54
C GLY A 275 -2.14 3.09 19.02
N LEU A 276 -2.41 4.38 18.81
CA LEU A 276 -1.63 5.50 19.32
C LEU A 276 -2.02 5.94 20.73
N HIS A 277 -2.91 5.20 21.40
CA HIS A 277 -3.37 5.46 22.76
C HIS A 277 -3.99 6.84 22.98
N TYR A 278 -4.75 7.34 22.00
CA TYR A 278 -5.54 8.58 22.20
C TYR A 278 -6.58 8.38 23.30
N PRO A 279 -7.00 9.45 24.01
CA PRO A 279 -8.02 9.36 25.05
C PRO A 279 -9.32 8.77 24.50
N SER A 280 -9.94 7.83 25.21
CA SER A 280 -11.14 7.12 24.76
C SER A 280 -12.31 8.07 24.46
N TRP A 281 -12.49 9.12 25.28
CA TRP A 281 -13.52 10.13 25.04
C TRP A 281 -13.35 10.85 23.68
N PHE A 282 -12.10 11.11 23.26
CA PHE A 282 -11.83 11.74 21.97
C PHE A 282 -12.19 10.80 20.81
N ILE A 283 -11.76 9.54 20.90
CA ILE A 283 -12.04 8.51 19.90
C ILE A 283 -13.57 8.30 19.78
N ASP A 284 -14.28 8.16 20.91
CA ASP A 284 -15.74 7.99 20.94
C ASP A 284 -16.48 9.17 20.28
N ASN A 285 -16.02 10.39 20.51
CA ASN A 285 -16.60 11.56 19.87
C ASN A 285 -16.32 11.59 18.36
N CYS A 286 -15.13 11.19 17.92
CA CYS A 286 -14.82 11.03 16.49
C CYS A 286 -15.74 9.99 15.82
N TYR A 287 -15.99 8.84 16.47
CA TYR A 287 -16.94 7.84 15.96
C TYR A 287 -18.36 8.37 15.86
N LYS A 288 -18.84 9.13 16.88
CA LYS A 288 -20.17 9.78 16.83
C LYS A 288 -20.28 10.76 15.66
N LEU A 289 -19.25 11.58 15.45
CA LEU A 289 -19.22 12.54 14.34
C LEU A 289 -19.19 11.83 12.99
N ARG A 290 -18.36 10.80 12.84
CA ARG A 290 -18.29 9.98 11.62
C ARG A 290 -19.66 9.36 11.30
N THR A 291 -20.32 8.76 12.29
CA THR A 291 -21.65 8.17 12.11
C THR A 291 -22.71 9.22 11.75
N LYS A 292 -22.61 10.42 12.32
CA LYS A 292 -23.55 11.51 12.06
C LYS A 292 -23.48 12.04 10.63
N TYR A 293 -22.27 12.13 10.06
CA TYR A 293 -22.04 12.80 8.77
C TYR A 293 -21.78 11.84 7.60
N ASN A 294 -21.53 10.55 7.86
CA ASN A 294 -21.28 9.53 6.84
C ASN A 294 -22.13 8.28 7.12
N GLU A 295 -23.39 8.30 6.75
CA GLU A 295 -24.27 7.13 6.89
C GLU A 295 -23.83 5.93 5.99
N GLU A 296 -23.06 6.18 4.93
CA GLU A 296 -22.65 5.14 3.96
C GLU A 296 -21.39 4.33 4.35
N THR A 297 -20.60 4.78 5.32
CA THR A 297 -19.31 4.14 5.69
C THR A 297 -19.30 3.57 7.10
N LYS A 298 -20.23 2.67 7.41
CA LYS A 298 -20.12 1.88 8.66
C LYS A 298 -19.21 0.69 8.45
N SER A 299 -17.97 0.76 8.99
CA SER A 299 -17.06 -0.39 9.07
C SER A 299 -17.57 -1.43 10.06
N ILE A 300 -17.20 -2.71 9.86
CA ILE A 300 -17.45 -3.78 10.85
C ILE A 300 -16.90 -3.43 12.24
N LEU A 301 -15.85 -2.60 12.30
CA LEU A 301 -15.22 -2.13 13.55
C LEU A 301 -16.01 -1.04 14.27
N ASP A 302 -16.98 -0.41 13.62
CA ASP A 302 -17.89 0.57 14.25
C ASP A 302 -19.01 -0.09 15.08
N PHE A 303 -19.19 -1.40 14.92
CA PHE A 303 -20.20 -2.14 15.63
C PHE A 303 -19.75 -2.46 17.06
N LYS A 304 -20.51 -1.95 18.03
CA LYS A 304 -20.31 -2.32 19.43
C LYS A 304 -20.66 -3.78 19.62
N SER A 305 -19.81 -4.51 20.33
CA SER A 305 -20.17 -5.85 20.80
C SER A 305 -21.36 -5.74 21.77
N SER A 306 -22.16 -6.81 21.83
CA SER A 306 -23.24 -6.90 22.78
C SER A 306 -22.71 -6.87 24.21
N HIS A 307 -23.39 -6.16 25.12
CA HIS A 307 -23.11 -6.23 26.55
C HIS A 307 -23.26 -7.65 27.12
N PHE A 308 -24.11 -8.48 26.50
CA PHE A 308 -24.39 -9.85 26.97
C PHE A 308 -23.39 -10.89 26.49
N ASN A 309 -22.76 -10.66 25.32
CA ASN A 309 -21.77 -11.57 24.76
C ASN A 309 -20.84 -10.82 23.80
N ALA A 310 -19.55 -10.80 24.10
CA ALA A 310 -18.54 -10.09 23.32
C ALA A 310 -18.40 -10.60 21.86
N LYS A 311 -18.79 -11.84 21.59
CA LYS A 311 -18.79 -12.41 20.23
C LYS A 311 -20.00 -11.98 19.39
N LYS A 312 -21.06 -11.43 20.03
CA LYS A 312 -22.26 -10.95 19.34
C LYS A 312 -22.06 -9.48 18.95
N ILE A 313 -21.78 -9.23 17.71
CA ILE A 313 -21.56 -7.89 17.16
C ILE A 313 -22.89 -7.32 16.68
N LYS A 314 -23.23 -6.10 17.09
CA LYS A 314 -24.38 -5.35 16.59
C LYS A 314 -24.11 -4.93 15.14
N GLY A 315 -24.94 -5.35 14.22
CA GLY A 315 -24.86 -5.06 12.78
C GLY A 315 -26.22 -4.63 12.23
N MET A 316 -26.52 -4.99 11.00
CA MET A 316 -27.87 -4.81 10.45
C MET A 316 -28.88 -5.59 11.29
N CYS A 317 -30.10 -5.03 11.44
CA CYS A 317 -31.19 -5.69 12.13
C CYS A 317 -31.43 -7.07 11.52
N GLN A 318 -31.28 -8.13 12.31
CA GLN A 318 -31.39 -9.52 11.84
C GLN A 318 -32.83 -9.93 11.51
N LEU A 319 -33.82 -9.08 11.79
CA LEU A 319 -35.23 -9.30 11.48
C LEU A 319 -35.68 -8.59 10.20
N CYS A 320 -35.50 -7.28 10.10
CA CYS A 320 -35.96 -6.53 8.94
C CYS A 320 -34.90 -6.34 7.86
N ASN A 321 -33.62 -6.48 8.19
CA ASN A 321 -32.46 -6.28 7.33
C ASN A 321 -32.43 -4.90 6.60
N LYS A 322 -33.11 -3.89 7.17
CA LYS A 322 -33.26 -2.53 6.59
C LYS A 322 -32.50 -1.46 7.33
N THR A 323 -32.38 -1.60 8.67
CA THR A 323 -31.77 -0.61 9.56
C THR A 323 -30.75 -1.29 10.47
N PHE A 324 -29.85 -0.50 11.04
CA PHE A 324 -28.89 -1.02 12.02
C PHE A 324 -29.56 -1.38 13.33
N SER A 325 -29.02 -2.42 13.99
CA SER A 325 -29.51 -2.83 15.29
C SER A 325 -29.03 -1.86 16.39
N SER A 326 -29.97 -1.39 17.18
CA SER A 326 -29.72 -0.61 18.41
C SER A 326 -29.67 -1.50 19.64
N GLU A 327 -30.45 -2.60 19.63
CA GLU A 327 -30.67 -3.46 20.78
C GLU A 327 -30.26 -4.92 20.50
N VAL A 328 -30.08 -5.67 21.60
CA VAL A 328 -29.86 -7.12 21.55
C VAL A 328 -30.94 -7.79 22.36
N HIS A 329 -31.80 -8.52 21.68
CA HIS A 329 -32.93 -9.25 22.24
C HIS A 329 -32.55 -10.70 22.55
N HIS A 330 -33.01 -11.22 23.69
CA HIS A 330 -32.90 -12.63 24.02
C HIS A 330 -34.09 -13.39 23.42
N LEU A 331 -33.77 -14.40 22.59
CA LEU A 331 -34.79 -15.21 21.92
C LEU A 331 -35.62 -16.02 22.91
N GLN A 332 -34.98 -16.55 23.97
CA GLN A 332 -35.69 -17.09 25.15
C GLN A 332 -35.45 -16.16 26.33
N HIS A 333 -36.49 -15.93 27.12
CA HIS A 333 -36.48 -14.89 28.14
C HIS A 333 -35.43 -15.16 29.23
N GLN A 334 -34.79 -14.10 29.69
CA GLN A 334 -33.78 -14.19 30.77
C GLN A 334 -34.39 -14.68 32.10
N GLU A 335 -35.68 -14.47 32.26
CA GLU A 335 -36.47 -14.87 33.44
C GLU A 335 -36.57 -16.41 33.56
N ASP A 336 -36.44 -17.13 32.44
CA ASP A 336 -36.51 -18.58 32.39
C ASP A 336 -35.20 -19.24 32.79
N ALA A 337 -34.15 -18.47 33.10
CA ALA A 337 -32.84 -19.00 33.48
C ALA A 337 -32.81 -19.35 34.98
N ASP A 338 -32.11 -20.45 35.30
CA ASP A 338 -31.80 -20.85 36.65
C ASP A 338 -30.85 -19.88 37.37
N GLU A 339 -30.53 -20.16 38.66
CA GLU A 339 -29.63 -19.34 39.47
C GLU A 339 -28.22 -19.24 38.89
N ASN A 340 -27.80 -20.18 38.02
CA ASN A 340 -26.52 -20.18 37.32
C ASN A 340 -26.59 -19.56 35.95
N GLY A 341 -27.76 -19.07 35.52
CA GLY A 341 -27.98 -18.41 34.23
C GLY A 341 -28.21 -19.35 33.06
N PHE A 342 -28.59 -20.62 33.29
CA PHE A 342 -28.86 -21.60 32.23
C PHE A 342 -30.36 -21.76 31.96
N ILE A 343 -30.70 -21.90 30.67
CA ILE A 343 -32.07 -22.21 30.20
C ILE A 343 -31.96 -23.54 29.46
N GLN A 344 -32.58 -24.62 29.98
CA GLN A 344 -32.62 -25.93 29.32
C GLN A 344 -31.26 -26.46 28.78
N GLY A 345 -30.15 -26.16 29.45
CA GLY A 345 -28.83 -26.69 29.10
C GLY A 345 -27.92 -25.73 28.29
N PHE A 346 -28.33 -24.51 28.02
CA PHE A 346 -27.46 -23.45 27.47
C PHE A 346 -27.53 -22.17 28.33
N HIS A 347 -26.42 -21.43 28.36
CA HIS A 347 -26.36 -20.20 29.12
C HIS A 347 -27.22 -19.11 28.42
N LYS A 348 -28.01 -18.34 29.16
CA LYS A 348 -28.91 -17.29 28.62
C LYS A 348 -28.24 -16.32 27.65
N ASN A 349 -26.96 -16.03 27.86
CA ASN A 349 -26.16 -15.14 27.00
C ASN A 349 -25.41 -15.91 25.88
N HIS A 350 -25.79 -17.15 25.57
CA HIS A 350 -25.24 -17.87 24.45
C HIS A 350 -25.54 -17.13 23.13
N ILE A 351 -24.57 -17.06 22.21
CA ILE A 351 -24.66 -16.27 20.97
C ILE A 351 -25.90 -16.62 20.12
N ALA A 352 -26.33 -17.90 20.15
CA ALA A 352 -27.51 -18.38 19.44
C ALA A 352 -28.84 -17.92 20.09
N ASN A 353 -28.81 -17.51 21.36
CA ASN A 353 -29.97 -16.94 22.05
C ASN A 353 -30.07 -15.43 21.95
N LEU A 354 -29.14 -14.77 21.25
CA LEU A 354 -29.07 -13.32 21.11
C LEU A 354 -29.38 -12.92 19.67
N LEU A 355 -30.29 -11.96 19.52
CA LEU A 355 -30.72 -11.39 18.24
C LEU A 355 -30.45 -9.88 18.22
N CYS A 356 -29.67 -9.38 17.25
CA CYS A 356 -29.45 -7.95 17.10
C CYS A 356 -30.63 -7.35 16.31
N VAL A 357 -31.34 -6.38 16.87
CA VAL A 357 -32.57 -5.80 16.29
C VAL A 357 -32.59 -4.27 16.41
N CYS A 358 -33.29 -3.61 15.52
CA CYS A 358 -33.63 -2.19 15.65
C CYS A 358 -34.78 -2.00 16.63
N ASP A 359 -34.99 -0.78 17.13
CA ASP A 359 -36.01 -0.46 18.13
C ASP A 359 -37.41 -0.94 17.72
N SER A 360 -37.82 -0.67 16.47
CA SER A 360 -39.13 -1.08 15.96
C SER A 360 -39.33 -2.60 15.89
N CYS A 361 -38.25 -3.36 15.59
CA CYS A 361 -38.30 -4.82 15.61
C CYS A 361 -38.20 -5.39 17.02
N HIS A 362 -37.48 -4.72 17.92
CA HIS A 362 -37.39 -5.05 19.32
C HIS A 362 -38.76 -4.95 20.01
N ASP A 363 -39.48 -3.84 19.80
CA ASP A 363 -40.83 -3.64 20.32
C ASP A 363 -41.80 -4.71 19.83
N LYS A 364 -41.71 -5.14 18.57
CA LYS A 364 -42.58 -6.20 18.03
C LYS A 364 -42.32 -7.54 18.72
N LEU A 365 -41.07 -7.89 19.01
CA LEU A 365 -40.71 -9.13 19.70
C LEU A 365 -41.17 -9.09 21.17
N HIS A 366 -41.01 -7.96 21.86
CA HIS A 366 -41.50 -7.79 23.23
C HIS A 366 -43.02 -7.86 23.35
N ASN A 367 -43.74 -7.32 22.36
CA ASN A 367 -45.23 -7.34 22.38
C ASN A 367 -45.78 -8.76 22.17
N SER A 368 -45.03 -9.68 21.56
CA SER A 368 -45.49 -11.07 21.38
C SER A 368 -45.51 -11.86 22.69
N LYS A 369 -44.77 -11.44 23.74
CA LYS A 369 -44.62 -12.13 25.04
C LYS A 369 -44.25 -13.60 24.94
N LYS A 370 -43.73 -14.07 23.78
CA LYS A 370 -43.37 -15.45 23.52
C LYS A 370 -41.85 -15.55 23.25
N GLY A 371 -41.30 -16.67 23.67
CA GLY A 371 -39.91 -17.02 23.27
C GLY A 371 -39.83 -17.33 21.79
N HIS A 372 -38.64 -17.18 21.22
CA HIS A 372 -38.37 -17.44 19.81
C HIS A 372 -37.18 -18.37 19.65
N LYS A 373 -37.11 -19.09 18.52
CA LYS A 373 -35.96 -19.91 18.14
C LYS A 373 -35.70 -19.84 16.64
N TRP A 374 -34.45 -19.99 16.25
CA TRP A 374 -34.10 -20.20 14.84
C TRP A 374 -34.40 -21.64 14.41
N GLN A 375 -35.14 -21.82 13.34
CA GLN A 375 -35.40 -23.11 12.74
C GLN A 375 -34.94 -23.14 11.29
N LEU A 376 -34.20 -24.18 10.90
CA LEU A 376 -33.80 -24.40 9.53
C LEU A 376 -34.99 -24.87 8.71
N THR A 377 -35.29 -24.16 7.63
CA THR A 377 -36.34 -24.46 6.66
C THR A 377 -35.74 -24.65 5.26
N SER A 378 -36.52 -25.08 4.29
CA SER A 378 -36.11 -25.14 2.87
C SER A 378 -35.70 -23.78 2.29
N ASN A 379 -36.09 -22.67 2.93
CA ASN A 379 -35.78 -21.30 2.55
C ASN A 379 -34.70 -20.65 3.46
N GLY A 380 -33.91 -21.47 4.17
CA GLY A 380 -32.93 -21.03 5.14
C GLY A 380 -33.45 -20.93 6.58
N TYR A 381 -32.65 -20.33 7.47
CA TYR A 381 -33.05 -20.15 8.87
C TYR A 381 -34.14 -19.10 8.99
N GLN A 382 -35.26 -19.46 9.66
CA GLN A 382 -36.36 -18.58 9.95
C GLN A 382 -36.63 -18.54 11.47
N LEU A 383 -37.02 -17.35 11.96
CA LEU A 383 -37.36 -17.18 13.36
C LEU A 383 -38.81 -17.67 13.58
N GLN A 384 -38.98 -18.60 14.54
CA GLN A 384 -40.25 -19.16 14.91
C GLN A 384 -40.53 -18.92 16.39
N GLU A 385 -41.81 -18.71 16.73
CA GLU A 385 -42.25 -18.64 18.11
C GLU A 385 -42.17 -20.01 18.77
N ILE A 386 -41.81 -20.03 20.05
CA ILE A 386 -41.85 -21.24 20.88
C ILE A 386 -43.23 -21.27 21.49
N LEU A 387 -43.96 -22.37 21.29
CA LEU A 387 -45.29 -22.62 21.85
C LEU A 387 -45.23 -22.80 23.36
#